data_d6bfbe7de2d9aa79fa469deb84e3df55
#
_entry.id   d6bfbe7de2d9aa79fa469deb84e3df55
#
_cell.length_a   1.000
_cell.length_b   1.000
_cell.length_c   1.000
_cell.angle_alpha   90.00
_cell.angle_beta   90.00
_cell.angle_gamma   90.00
#
_symmetry.space_group_name_H-M   'P 1'
#
loop_
_entity.id
_entity.type
_entity.pdbx_description
1 polymer ?
#
loop_
_entity_poly.entity_id
_entity_poly.type
_entity_poly.pdbx_seq_one_letter_code
_entity_poly.pdbx_strand_id
1 'polypeptide(L)'
;MKTHCAGVTAVDFSEEMLSIARRKVNDGRVQFLQADITKPWDFGTEKVDLVTCNLILEHVENIESIFQQCAFKLNNNGYFFISEYHPYRQYLGKQARFEKDGKLVLIPSFVHHVSEFLDAGKRNGFQLLELREWMDEEDGDGVPRLVSMVFNLT
;
A
#
# COMPACT_ATOMS: atom_id res chain seq x y z
N MET A 1 6.91 10.00 9.03
CA MET A 1 6.31 8.99 9.94
C MET A 1 7.17 8.70 11.16
N LYS A 2 8.45 8.31 11.02
CA LYS A 2 9.30 7.87 12.14
C LYS A 2 9.46 8.84 13.34
N THR A 3 9.24 10.13 13.17
CA THR A 3 9.34 11.13 14.25
C THR A 3 8.15 11.12 15.21
N HIS A 4 7.02 10.55 14.80
CA HIS A 4 5.77 10.57 15.55
C HIS A 4 5.27 9.17 15.93
N CYS A 5 5.99 8.11 15.56
CA CYS A 5 5.63 6.71 15.86
C CYS A 5 6.54 6.14 16.95
N ALA A 6 5.95 5.32 17.85
CA ALA A 6 6.71 4.58 18.86
C ALA A 6 7.54 3.46 18.22
N GLY A 7 7.01 2.81 17.19
CA GLY A 7 7.68 1.79 16.39
C GLY A 7 7.09 1.68 14.99
N VAL A 8 7.85 1.14 14.06
CA VAL A 8 7.43 0.87 12.68
C VAL A 8 7.93 -0.50 12.27
N THR A 9 7.04 -1.32 11.73
CA THR A 9 7.41 -2.55 11.02
C THR A 9 7.24 -2.30 9.53
N ALA A 10 8.36 -2.28 8.80
CA ALA A 10 8.39 -2.13 7.36
C ALA A 10 8.47 -3.51 6.71
N VAL A 11 7.51 -3.82 5.87
CA VAL A 11 7.35 -5.14 5.24
C VAL A 11 7.53 -5.01 3.73
N ASP A 12 8.34 -5.87 3.14
CA ASP A 12 8.48 -6.03 1.70
C ASP A 12 8.82 -7.49 1.37
N PHE A 13 8.38 -8.00 0.23
CA PHE A 13 8.75 -9.35 -0.20
C PHE A 13 10.18 -9.42 -0.77
N SER A 14 10.72 -8.29 -1.22
CA SER A 14 12.04 -8.15 -1.83
C SER A 14 13.12 -7.83 -0.78
N GLU A 15 14.00 -8.78 -0.53
CA GLU A 15 15.17 -8.52 0.34
C GLU A 15 16.09 -7.44 -0.22
N GLU A 16 16.14 -7.27 -1.54
CA GLU A 16 16.90 -6.20 -2.17
C GLU A 16 16.36 -4.82 -1.79
N MET A 17 15.03 -4.64 -1.83
CA MET A 17 14.34 -3.40 -1.42
C MET A 17 14.53 -3.14 0.07
N LEU A 18 14.43 -4.17 0.90
CA LEU A 18 14.69 -4.06 2.35
C LEU A 18 16.15 -3.69 2.63
N SER A 19 17.10 -4.23 1.88
CA SER A 19 18.52 -3.87 2.00
C SER A 19 18.76 -2.39 1.68
N ILE A 20 18.10 -1.87 0.63
CA ILE A 20 18.13 -0.44 0.30
C ILE A 20 17.51 0.40 1.42
N ALA A 21 16.37 -0.03 1.93
CA ALA A 21 15.65 0.67 3.00
C ALA A 21 16.48 0.73 4.29
N ARG A 22 17.12 -0.38 4.70
CA ARG A 22 18.01 -0.43 5.88
C ARG A 22 19.19 0.52 5.76
N ARG A 23 19.75 0.70 4.55
CA ARG A 23 20.85 1.67 4.35
C ARG A 23 20.39 3.13 4.47
N LYS A 24 19.13 3.42 4.11
CA LYS A 24 18.57 4.78 4.13
C LYS A 24 17.97 5.16 5.48
N VAL A 25 17.52 4.19 6.26
CA VAL A 25 16.81 4.41 7.52
C VAL A 25 17.59 3.75 8.64
N ASN A 26 18.37 4.55 9.37
CA ASN A 26 19.07 4.12 10.58
C ASN A 26 18.31 4.65 11.81
N ASP A 27 17.29 3.92 12.23
CA ASP A 27 16.47 4.24 13.40
C ASP A 27 16.07 2.94 14.09
N GLY A 28 16.48 2.75 15.33
CA GLY A 28 16.22 1.52 16.10
C GLY A 28 14.75 1.22 16.36
N ARG A 29 13.86 2.16 16.07
CA ARG A 29 12.39 1.97 16.14
C ARG A 29 11.82 1.31 14.89
N VAL A 30 12.61 1.19 13.81
CA VAL A 30 12.16 0.60 12.55
C VAL A 30 12.68 -0.82 12.43
N GLN A 31 11.77 -1.77 12.38
CA GLN A 31 12.05 -3.16 12.04
C GLN A 31 11.75 -3.41 10.57
N PHE A 32 12.65 -4.14 9.89
CA PHE A 32 12.47 -4.52 8.49
C PHE A 32 12.25 -6.02 8.41
N LEU A 33 11.13 -6.42 7.81
CA LEU A 33 10.71 -7.80 7.72
C LEU A 33 10.46 -8.20 6.27
N GLN A 34 11.07 -9.31 5.85
CA GLN A 34 10.75 -9.90 4.56
C GLN A 34 9.50 -10.77 4.71
N ALA A 35 8.42 -10.38 4.05
CA ALA A 35 7.20 -11.16 4.00
C ALA A 35 6.37 -10.84 2.75
N ASP A 36 5.58 -11.81 2.32
CA ASP A 36 4.59 -11.70 1.27
C ASP A 36 3.24 -11.31 1.90
N ILE A 37 2.77 -10.10 1.63
CA ILE A 37 1.52 -9.58 2.19
C ILE A 37 0.25 -10.31 1.70
N THR A 38 0.37 -11.12 0.65
CA THR A 38 -0.74 -11.97 0.17
C THR A 38 -0.94 -13.21 1.04
N LYS A 39 0.02 -13.52 1.91
CA LYS A 39 -0.03 -14.60 2.89
C LYS A 39 -0.54 -14.09 4.24
N PRO A 40 -0.91 -14.98 5.17
CA PRO A 40 -1.31 -14.58 6.52
C PRO A 40 -0.25 -13.68 7.19
N TRP A 41 -0.71 -12.60 7.82
CA TRP A 41 0.17 -11.67 8.53
C TRP A 41 0.48 -12.17 9.94
N ASP A 42 1.39 -13.12 10.03
CA ASP A 42 1.87 -13.71 11.28
C ASP A 42 3.07 -12.98 11.90
N PHE A 43 3.47 -11.85 11.28
CA PHE A 43 4.56 -11.02 11.76
C PHE A 43 4.15 -10.17 12.96
N GLY A 44 4.41 -10.74 14.15
CA GLY A 44 4.09 -10.13 15.45
C GLY A 44 2.65 -10.34 15.89
N THR A 45 2.47 -10.48 17.18
CA THR A 45 1.15 -10.70 17.81
C THR A 45 0.45 -9.39 18.18
N GLU A 46 1.18 -8.30 18.26
CA GLU A 46 0.66 -7.00 18.68
C GLU A 46 -0.16 -6.33 17.59
N LYS A 47 -1.23 -5.69 18.02
CA LYS A 47 -2.01 -4.81 17.16
C LYS A 47 -1.31 -3.46 16.98
N VAL A 48 -1.63 -2.77 15.90
CA VAL A 48 -1.05 -1.49 15.53
C VAL A 48 -2.12 -0.42 15.38
N ASP A 49 -1.74 0.84 15.46
CA ASP A 49 -2.68 1.97 15.31
C ASP A 49 -2.83 2.43 13.86
N LEU A 50 -1.85 2.09 13.02
CA LEU A 50 -1.83 2.49 11.62
C LEU A 50 -1.20 1.40 10.76
N VAL A 51 -1.88 1.06 9.68
CA VAL A 51 -1.32 0.29 8.56
C VAL A 51 -1.24 1.20 7.33
N THR A 52 -0.17 1.11 6.56
CA THR A 52 -0.03 1.85 5.29
C THR A 52 0.37 0.92 4.16
N CYS A 53 -0.30 1.07 3.01
CA CYS A 53 0.07 0.45 1.74
C CYS A 53 0.33 1.55 0.70
N ASN A 54 1.51 1.50 0.07
CA ASN A 54 1.88 2.50 -0.93
C ASN A 54 2.44 1.81 -2.16
N LEU A 55 1.78 1.95 -3.30
CA LEU A 55 2.19 1.42 -4.61
C LEU A 55 2.50 -0.09 -4.55
N ILE A 56 1.66 -0.85 -3.89
CA ILE A 56 1.82 -2.29 -3.70
C ILE A 56 0.56 -3.08 -4.05
N LEU A 57 -0.63 -2.48 -3.86
CA LEU A 57 -1.89 -3.22 -4.03
C LEU A 57 -2.21 -3.50 -5.49
N GLU A 58 -1.63 -2.74 -6.43
CA GLU A 58 -1.70 -3.08 -7.85
C GLU A 58 -1.04 -4.44 -8.18
N HIS A 59 -0.20 -4.98 -7.28
CA HIS A 59 0.45 -6.29 -7.45
C HIS A 59 -0.28 -7.41 -6.69
N VAL A 60 -1.38 -7.12 -6.02
CA VAL A 60 -2.17 -8.05 -5.24
C VAL A 60 -3.50 -8.32 -5.95
N GLU A 61 -3.74 -9.54 -6.38
CA GLU A 61 -4.99 -9.90 -7.09
C GLU A 61 -6.22 -9.74 -6.20
N ASN A 62 -6.13 -10.17 -4.94
CA ASN A 62 -7.24 -10.15 -3.99
C ASN A 62 -7.02 -9.10 -2.91
N ILE A 63 -7.45 -7.85 -3.16
CA ILE A 63 -7.36 -6.77 -2.17
C ILE A 63 -8.27 -6.99 -0.95
N GLU A 64 -9.35 -7.75 -1.09
CA GLU A 64 -10.25 -8.10 0.02
C GLU A 64 -9.47 -8.76 1.16
N SER A 65 -8.54 -9.69 0.83
CA SER A 65 -7.71 -10.37 1.83
C SER A 65 -6.80 -9.40 2.59
N ILE A 66 -6.35 -8.32 1.95
CA ILE A 66 -5.53 -7.29 2.60
C ILE A 66 -6.38 -6.50 3.62
N PHE A 67 -7.61 -6.11 3.24
CA PHE A 67 -8.52 -5.43 4.16
C PHE A 67 -8.87 -6.31 5.36
N GLN A 68 -9.12 -7.62 5.17
CA GLN A 68 -9.38 -8.57 6.25
C GLN A 68 -8.21 -8.65 7.23
N GLN A 69 -7.00 -8.84 6.73
CA GLN A 69 -5.80 -8.92 7.55
C GLN A 69 -5.50 -7.60 8.25
N CYS A 70 -5.72 -6.48 7.56
CA CYS A 70 -5.58 -5.15 8.12
C CYS A 70 -6.56 -4.93 9.29
N ALA A 71 -7.84 -5.28 9.14
CA ALA A 71 -8.83 -5.19 10.19
C ALA A 71 -8.46 -6.05 11.40
N PHE A 72 -7.92 -7.25 11.17
CA PHE A 72 -7.45 -8.12 12.24
C PHE A 72 -6.24 -7.54 12.98
N LYS A 73 -5.34 -6.86 12.26
CA LYS A 73 -4.08 -6.31 12.78
C LYS A 73 -4.24 -4.97 13.47
N LEU A 74 -5.24 -4.19 13.13
CA LEU A 74 -5.46 -2.86 13.71
C LEU A 74 -6.10 -2.92 15.11
N ASN A 75 -5.73 -1.96 15.94
CA ASN A 75 -6.50 -1.61 17.12
C ASN A 75 -7.88 -1.08 16.75
N ASN A 76 -8.85 -1.12 17.66
CA ASN A 76 -10.13 -0.42 17.49
C ASN A 76 -9.87 1.07 17.24
N ASN A 77 -10.59 1.66 16.30
CA ASN A 77 -10.36 3.02 15.81
C ASN A 77 -8.98 3.24 15.15
N GLY A 78 -8.28 2.16 14.79
CA GLY A 78 -7.03 2.24 14.03
C GLY A 78 -7.27 2.70 12.59
N TYR A 79 -6.21 3.10 11.91
CA TYR A 79 -6.28 3.68 10.57
C TYR A 79 -5.61 2.79 9.54
N PHE A 80 -6.22 2.72 8.36
CA PHE A 80 -5.61 2.13 7.18
C PHE A 80 -5.46 3.21 6.11
N PHE A 81 -4.21 3.52 5.76
CA PHE A 81 -3.87 4.46 4.70
C PHE A 81 -3.43 3.71 3.45
N ILE A 82 -4.03 4.05 2.32
CA ILE A 82 -3.69 3.52 1.00
C ILE A 82 -3.28 4.68 0.11
N SER A 83 -2.20 4.50 -0.66
CA SER A 83 -1.82 5.39 -1.75
C SER A 83 -1.35 4.55 -2.92
N GLU A 84 -2.11 4.55 -4.01
CA GLU A 84 -1.90 3.67 -5.16
C GLU A 84 -1.88 4.45 -6.47
N TYR A 85 -1.31 3.81 -7.49
CA TYR A 85 -1.38 4.33 -8.84
C TYR A 85 -2.84 4.44 -9.26
N HIS A 86 -3.22 5.61 -9.83
CA HIS A 86 -4.63 5.85 -10.10
C HIS A 86 -5.16 4.89 -11.17
N PRO A 87 -6.27 4.17 -10.96
CA PRO A 87 -6.78 3.17 -11.89
C PRO A 87 -7.11 3.75 -13.27
N TYR A 88 -7.43 5.04 -13.37
CA TYR A 88 -7.66 5.68 -14.66
C TYR A 88 -6.43 5.57 -15.58
N ARG A 89 -5.22 5.69 -15.05
CA ARG A 89 -3.99 5.51 -15.84
C ARG A 89 -3.82 4.08 -16.32
N GLN A 90 -4.24 3.12 -15.52
CA GLN A 90 -4.23 1.71 -15.89
C GLN A 90 -5.25 1.42 -17.00
N TYR A 91 -6.44 2.07 -16.97
CA TYR A 91 -7.42 1.98 -18.08
C TYR A 91 -6.86 2.52 -19.39
N LEU A 92 -5.98 3.51 -19.34
CA LEU A 92 -5.25 4.03 -20.50
C LEU A 92 -4.10 3.11 -20.94
N GLY A 93 -3.96 1.92 -20.37
CA GLY A 93 -2.90 0.95 -20.69
C GLY A 93 -1.54 1.29 -20.09
N LYS A 94 -1.47 2.22 -19.12
CA LYS A 94 -0.23 2.50 -18.39
C LYS A 94 -0.02 1.44 -17.31
N GLN A 95 1.15 0.81 -17.33
CA GLN A 95 1.52 -0.26 -16.40
C GLN A 95 2.92 0.02 -15.83
N ALA A 96 3.15 -0.41 -14.59
CA ALA A 96 4.45 -0.37 -13.96
C ALA A 96 5.48 -1.16 -14.78
N ARG A 97 6.63 -0.54 -15.03
CA ARG A 97 7.72 -1.12 -15.84
C ARG A 97 9.07 -0.65 -15.32
N PHE A 98 10.06 -1.50 -15.45
CA PHE A 98 11.44 -1.14 -15.16
C PHE A 98 12.38 -1.70 -16.22
N GLU A 99 13.55 -1.11 -16.35
CA GLU A 99 14.59 -1.59 -17.25
C GLU A 99 15.56 -2.49 -16.49
N LYS A 100 15.81 -3.68 -17.02
CA LYS A 100 16.80 -4.61 -16.51
C LYS A 100 17.64 -5.13 -17.69
N ASP A 101 18.95 -4.94 -17.61
CA ASP A 101 19.92 -5.39 -18.62
C ASP A 101 19.55 -4.89 -20.05
N GLY A 102 19.12 -3.63 -20.17
CA GLY A 102 18.69 -3.03 -21.43
C GLY A 102 17.37 -3.55 -21.99
N LYS A 103 16.62 -4.33 -21.21
CA LYS A 103 15.29 -4.85 -21.57
C LYS A 103 14.22 -4.25 -20.67
N LEU A 104 13.12 -3.85 -21.29
CA LEU A 104 11.93 -3.41 -20.56
C LEU A 104 11.22 -4.62 -19.97
N VAL A 105 11.08 -4.63 -18.65
CA VAL A 105 10.35 -5.65 -17.91
C VAL A 105 9.03 -5.05 -17.42
N LEU A 106 7.92 -5.65 -17.83
CA LEU A 106 6.60 -5.31 -17.32
C LEU A 106 6.38 -6.05 -16.00
N ILE A 107 5.93 -5.32 -14.99
CA ILE A 107 5.54 -5.92 -13.71
C ILE A 107 4.06 -6.31 -13.84
N PRO A 108 3.69 -7.56 -13.55
CA PRO A 108 2.28 -7.95 -13.49
C PRO A 108 1.51 -7.02 -12.54
N SER A 109 0.41 -6.46 -13.00
CA SER A 109 -0.44 -5.60 -12.20
C SER A 109 -1.91 -5.92 -12.45
N PHE A 110 -2.70 -5.80 -11.41
CA PHE A 110 -4.15 -5.94 -11.41
C PHE A 110 -4.77 -4.55 -11.36
N VAL A 111 -5.80 -4.35 -12.17
CA VAL A 111 -6.54 -3.08 -12.13
C VAL A 111 -7.61 -3.20 -11.07
N HIS A 112 -7.47 -2.41 -10.01
CA HIS A 112 -8.50 -2.30 -8.98
C HIS A 112 -9.24 -0.97 -9.15
N HIS A 113 -10.55 -1.06 -9.33
CA HIS A 113 -11.40 0.12 -9.41
C HIS A 113 -11.49 0.79 -8.03
N VAL A 114 -11.66 2.12 -8.01
CA VAL A 114 -11.84 2.85 -6.73
C VAL A 114 -12.98 2.24 -5.90
N SER A 115 -14.08 1.83 -6.56
CA SER A 115 -15.21 1.18 -5.89
C SER A 115 -14.85 -0.13 -5.20
N GLU A 116 -13.87 -0.91 -5.72
CA GLU A 116 -13.46 -2.16 -5.09
C GLU A 116 -12.77 -1.91 -3.75
N PHE A 117 -11.94 -0.87 -3.64
CA PHE A 117 -11.35 -0.45 -2.37
C PHE A 117 -12.43 -0.04 -1.36
N LEU A 118 -13.42 0.75 -1.81
CA LEU A 118 -14.51 1.21 -0.95
C LEU A 118 -15.38 0.04 -0.45
N ASP A 119 -15.69 -0.89 -1.35
CA ASP A 119 -16.50 -2.07 -1.03
C ASP A 119 -15.75 -3.03 -0.10
N ALA A 120 -14.46 -3.27 -0.36
CA ALA A 120 -13.61 -4.07 0.52
C ALA A 120 -13.51 -3.43 1.92
N GLY A 121 -13.32 -2.13 2.00
CA GLY A 121 -13.34 -1.39 3.26
C GLY A 121 -14.63 -1.59 4.02
N LYS A 122 -15.76 -1.33 3.37
CA LYS A 122 -17.10 -1.48 3.98
C LYS A 122 -17.38 -2.89 4.49
N ARG A 123 -17.03 -3.93 3.70
CA ARG A 123 -17.23 -5.33 4.10
C ARG A 123 -16.39 -5.74 5.31
N ASN A 124 -15.27 -5.07 5.53
CA ASN A 124 -14.32 -5.38 6.61
C ASN A 124 -14.38 -4.40 7.80
N GLY A 125 -15.49 -3.65 7.95
CA GLY A 125 -15.71 -2.78 9.11
C GLY A 125 -14.96 -1.45 9.07
N PHE A 126 -14.51 -1.02 7.88
CA PHE A 126 -13.87 0.27 7.71
C PHE A 126 -14.85 1.34 7.24
N GLN A 127 -14.70 2.53 7.80
CA GLN A 127 -15.31 3.76 7.31
C GLN A 127 -14.27 4.55 6.52
N LEU A 128 -14.60 4.94 5.29
CA LEU A 128 -13.78 5.89 4.53
C LEU A 128 -13.90 7.28 5.17
N LEU A 129 -12.77 7.88 5.53
CA LEU A 129 -12.69 9.24 6.05
C LEU A 129 -12.30 10.25 4.97
N GLU A 130 -11.37 9.86 4.10
CA GLU A 130 -10.86 10.74 3.06
C GLU A 130 -10.50 9.94 1.81
N LEU A 131 -10.80 10.51 0.64
CA LEU A 131 -10.32 10.09 -0.66
C LEU A 131 -9.79 11.31 -1.38
N ARG A 132 -8.57 11.22 -1.91
CA ARG A 132 -7.95 12.28 -2.72
C ARG A 132 -7.31 11.72 -3.97
N GLU A 133 -7.41 12.51 -5.03
CA GLU A 133 -6.70 12.29 -6.29
C GLU A 133 -5.56 13.30 -6.39
N TRP A 134 -4.39 12.83 -6.81
CA TRP A 134 -3.17 13.63 -6.89
C TRP A 134 -2.72 13.72 -8.33
N MET A 135 -2.66 14.96 -8.81
CA MET A 135 -2.12 15.28 -10.13
C MET A 135 -0.60 15.30 -10.10
N ASP A 136 0.01 14.98 -11.22
CA ASP A 136 1.44 15.23 -11.43
C ASP A 136 1.57 16.46 -12.34
N GLU A 137 2.18 17.51 -11.82
CA GLU A 137 2.37 18.76 -12.58
C GLU A 137 3.29 18.56 -13.79
N GLU A 138 4.23 17.60 -13.71
CA GLU A 138 5.17 17.29 -14.79
C GLU A 138 4.50 16.55 -15.96
N ASP A 139 3.48 15.73 -15.69
CA ASP A 139 2.77 14.98 -16.74
C ASP A 139 1.90 15.89 -17.62
N GLY A 140 1.39 17.00 -17.11
CA GLY A 140 0.65 18.04 -17.87
C GLY A 140 -0.62 17.57 -18.58
N ASP A 141 -1.03 16.31 -18.38
CA ASP A 141 -2.15 15.67 -19.09
C ASP A 141 -3.51 15.85 -18.39
N GLY A 142 -3.53 16.48 -17.21
CA GLY A 142 -4.74 16.71 -16.43
C GLY A 142 -5.34 15.43 -15.84
N VAL A 143 -4.58 14.33 -15.82
CA VAL A 143 -5.02 13.02 -15.34
C VAL A 143 -4.39 12.74 -13.98
N PRO A 144 -5.16 12.33 -12.96
CA PRO A 144 -4.60 12.00 -11.66
C PRO A 144 -3.58 10.84 -11.76
N ARG A 145 -2.45 11.02 -11.08
CA ARG A 145 -1.39 10.01 -11.02
C ARG A 145 -1.61 9.01 -9.90
N LEU A 146 -1.98 9.51 -8.74
CA LEU A 146 -2.22 8.70 -7.55
C LEU A 146 -3.62 8.93 -7.02
N VAL A 147 -4.15 7.93 -6.37
CA VAL A 147 -5.31 8.03 -5.49
C VAL A 147 -4.89 7.63 -4.09
N SER A 148 -5.29 8.40 -3.09
CA SER A 148 -5.10 8.04 -1.68
C SER A 148 -6.42 7.94 -0.96
N MET A 149 -6.46 7.02 0.00
CA MET A 149 -7.64 6.75 0.83
C MET A 149 -7.21 6.58 2.28
N VAL A 150 -7.98 7.16 3.18
CA VAL A 150 -7.85 6.98 4.63
C VAL A 150 -9.10 6.29 5.13
N PHE A 151 -8.92 5.12 5.71
CA PHE A 151 -9.98 4.36 6.35
C PHE A 151 -9.77 4.32 7.86
N ASN A 152 -10.87 4.27 8.60
CA ASN A 152 -10.89 4.05 10.04
C ASN A 152 -11.64 2.74 10.35
N LEU A 153 -11.07 1.88 11.17
CA LEU A 153 -11.73 0.66 11.64
C LEU A 153 -12.71 1.00 12.75
N THR A 154 -13.99 0.69 12.54
CA THR A 154 -15.09 1.02 13.47
C THR A 154 -15.58 -0.20 14.25
#